data_9c2bc8fd435674b8a581feda10c26efc
#
_entry.id   9c2bc8fd435674b8a581feda10c26efc
#
_cell.length_a   1.000
_cell.length_b   1.000
_cell.length_c   1.000
_cell.angle_alpha   90.00
_cell.angle_beta   90.00
_cell.angle_gamma   90.00
#
_symmetry.space_group_name_H-M   'P 1'
#
loop_
_entity.id
_entity.type
_entity.pdbx_description
1 polymer ?
#
loop_
_entity_poly.entity_id
_entity_poly.type
_entity_poly.pdbx_seq_one_letter_code
_entity_poly.pdbx_strand_id
1 'polypeptide(L)'
;GLGSYSAFMVADKVQIRTLSRHEGSQAIQWESNGDPEFTITEIDKADRGTEIVLHITKESKEFLEKDRISGILNKYCKFLPVSILFGTKTEYIDSPEGEKDDDGKVKRVAVEVPNYVNNTTPAWTKKPKDLSDEEYASFYKELYPSTFDEPLFHIHLNVDYPFNLTGILYFPKIKENV
;
A
#
# COMPACT_ATOMS: atom_id res chain seq x y z
N GLY A 1 -16.55 7.69 11.59
CA GLY A 1 -16.51 6.22 11.61
C GLY A 1 -15.47 5.71 12.59
N LEU A 2 -15.37 4.40 12.77
CA LEU A 2 -14.43 3.76 13.72
C LEU A 2 -12.97 4.14 13.48
N GLY A 3 -12.56 4.43 12.23
CA GLY A 3 -11.19 4.83 11.89
C GLY A 3 -10.72 6.09 12.62
N SER A 4 -11.59 7.05 12.86
CA SER A 4 -11.23 8.27 13.60
C SER A 4 -10.92 7.98 15.07
N TYR A 5 -11.64 7.04 15.70
CA TYR A 5 -11.36 6.65 17.09
C TYR A 5 -10.05 5.87 17.21
N SER A 6 -9.70 5.08 16.19
CA SER A 6 -8.46 4.31 16.19
C SER A 6 -7.22 5.20 16.23
N ALA A 7 -7.28 6.42 15.68
CA ALA A 7 -6.19 7.38 15.74
C ALA A 7 -5.81 7.74 17.17
N PHE A 8 -6.79 7.91 18.05
CA PHE A 8 -6.57 8.24 19.47
C PHE A 8 -6.08 7.06 20.33
N MET A 9 -6.01 5.86 19.78
CA MET A 9 -5.35 4.73 20.46
C MET A 9 -3.82 4.87 20.46
N VAL A 10 -3.26 5.66 19.54
CA VAL A 10 -1.82 5.82 19.36
C VAL A 10 -1.35 7.28 19.38
N ALA A 11 -2.28 8.23 19.34
CA ALA A 11 -2.00 9.65 19.31
C ALA A 11 -2.75 10.39 20.43
N ASP A 12 -2.10 11.37 21.03
CA ASP A 12 -2.69 12.26 22.03
C ASP A 12 -3.31 13.52 21.40
N LYS A 13 -3.02 13.76 20.13
CA LYS A 13 -3.62 14.83 19.33
C LYS A 13 -3.71 14.43 17.87
N VAL A 14 -4.82 14.78 17.23
CA VAL A 14 -5.07 14.57 15.80
C VAL A 14 -5.41 15.90 15.14
N GLN A 15 -4.74 16.19 14.03
CA GLN A 15 -5.05 17.35 13.19
C GLN A 15 -5.46 16.85 11.80
N ILE A 16 -6.49 17.46 11.23
CA ILE A 16 -6.94 17.21 9.85
C ILE A 16 -6.93 18.54 9.13
N ARG A 17 -6.04 18.67 8.14
CA ARG A 17 -5.91 19.86 7.28
C ARG A 17 -6.47 19.55 5.92
N THR A 18 -7.44 20.31 5.45
CA THR A 18 -8.12 20.00 4.20
C THR A 18 -8.42 21.22 3.36
N LEU A 19 -8.25 21.06 2.05
CA LEU A 19 -8.68 22.03 1.03
C LEU A 19 -9.52 21.29 -0.01
N SER A 20 -10.77 21.76 -0.19
CA SER A 20 -11.68 21.21 -1.16
C SER A 20 -11.21 21.46 -2.60
N ARG A 21 -11.68 20.64 -3.54
CA ARG A 21 -11.49 20.84 -4.99
C ARG A 21 -12.33 21.99 -5.57
N HIS A 22 -13.31 22.49 -4.83
CA HIS A 22 -14.17 23.58 -5.30
C HIS A 22 -13.38 24.89 -5.28
N GLU A 23 -13.47 25.65 -6.38
CA GLU A 23 -12.86 26.98 -6.47
C GLU A 23 -13.41 27.91 -5.38
N GLY A 24 -12.51 28.74 -4.82
CA GLY A 24 -12.85 29.68 -3.77
C GLY A 24 -13.03 29.05 -2.37
N SER A 25 -12.82 27.73 -2.23
CA SER A 25 -12.86 27.11 -0.92
C SER A 25 -11.71 27.57 -0.05
N GLN A 26 -12.02 27.85 1.24
CA GLN A 26 -11.04 28.12 2.27
C GLN A 26 -10.52 26.82 2.85
N ALA A 27 -9.20 26.70 3.00
CA ALA A 27 -8.60 25.56 3.70
C ALA A 27 -8.86 25.68 5.22
N ILE A 28 -9.15 24.54 5.85
CA ILE A 28 -9.42 24.48 7.29
C ILE A 28 -8.56 23.42 7.95
N GLN A 29 -8.26 23.62 9.23
CA GLN A 29 -7.70 22.62 10.14
C GLN A 29 -8.72 22.30 11.22
N TRP A 30 -9.04 21.03 11.35
CA TRP A 30 -9.72 20.47 12.52
C TRP A 30 -8.66 19.88 13.47
N GLU A 31 -8.82 20.09 14.78
CA GLU A 31 -7.90 19.57 15.79
C GLU A 31 -8.69 19.08 17.00
N SER A 32 -8.29 17.94 17.58
CA SER A 32 -8.82 17.40 18.84
C SER A 32 -7.75 16.58 19.56
N ASN A 33 -7.86 16.56 20.89
CA ASN A 33 -7.07 15.72 21.78
C ASN A 33 -7.81 14.45 22.22
N GLY A 34 -8.96 14.12 21.56
CA GLY A 34 -9.82 12.99 21.94
C GLY A 34 -10.93 13.36 22.92
N ASP A 35 -10.97 14.59 23.42
CA ASP A 35 -12.05 15.14 24.21
C ASP A 35 -13.30 15.39 23.33
N PRO A 36 -14.48 15.61 23.93
CA PRO A 36 -15.68 15.99 23.19
C PRO A 36 -15.54 17.31 22.43
N GLU A 37 -14.62 18.16 22.86
CA GLU A 37 -14.33 19.43 22.22
C GLU A 37 -13.31 19.29 21.08
N PHE A 38 -13.49 20.12 20.05
CA PHE A 38 -12.55 20.24 18.94
C PHE A 38 -12.44 21.69 18.49
N THR A 39 -11.37 22.00 17.78
CA THR A 39 -11.14 23.33 17.23
C THR A 39 -11.14 23.27 15.71
N ILE A 40 -11.77 24.27 15.07
CA ILE A 40 -11.67 24.48 13.62
C ILE A 40 -11.08 25.87 13.38
N THR A 41 -10.02 25.91 12.58
CA THR A 41 -9.34 27.16 12.19
C THR A 41 -9.16 27.23 10.68
N GLU A 42 -9.22 28.45 10.12
CA GLU A 42 -8.81 28.68 8.75
C GLU A 42 -7.28 28.63 8.66
N ILE A 43 -6.77 28.01 7.60
CA ILE A 43 -5.33 27.87 7.35
C ILE A 43 -5.00 28.18 5.91
N ASP A 44 -3.73 28.41 5.62
CA ASP A 44 -3.21 28.43 4.26
C ASP A 44 -2.76 27.05 3.85
N LYS A 45 -3.28 26.53 2.72
CA LYS A 45 -2.89 25.28 2.12
C LYS A 45 -2.90 25.43 0.59
N ALA A 46 -1.74 25.26 -0.04
CA ALA A 46 -1.58 25.47 -1.48
C ALA A 46 -2.29 24.40 -2.31
N ASP A 47 -2.15 23.14 -1.93
CA ASP A 47 -2.67 22.02 -2.68
C ASP A 47 -3.98 21.51 -2.12
N ARG A 48 -4.92 21.17 -3.03
CA ARG A 48 -6.14 20.46 -2.65
C ARG A 48 -5.84 19.11 -2.01
N GLY A 49 -6.73 18.64 -1.18
CA GLY A 49 -6.63 17.33 -0.54
C GLY A 49 -6.67 17.41 0.98
N THR A 50 -6.50 16.27 1.61
CA THR A 50 -6.56 16.13 3.07
C THR A 50 -5.25 15.56 3.60
N GLU A 51 -4.71 16.23 4.60
CA GLU A 51 -3.56 15.81 5.39
C GLU A 51 -4.04 15.43 6.79
N ILE A 52 -3.62 14.28 7.29
CA ILE A 52 -3.93 13.82 8.65
C ILE A 52 -2.61 13.73 9.40
N VAL A 53 -2.49 14.46 10.51
CA VAL A 53 -1.31 14.48 11.37
C VAL A 53 -1.67 13.87 12.71
N LEU A 54 -0.99 12.77 13.06
CA LEU A 54 -1.12 12.08 14.33
C LEU A 54 0.08 12.44 15.20
N HIS A 55 -0.15 13.06 16.34
CA HIS A 55 0.88 13.31 17.35
C HIS A 55 1.00 12.07 18.23
N ILE A 56 1.95 11.22 17.88
CA ILE A 56 2.12 9.89 18.47
C ILE A 56 2.54 9.98 19.94
N THR A 57 1.88 9.21 20.81
CA THR A 57 2.20 9.10 22.23
C THR A 57 3.58 8.46 22.45
N LYS A 58 4.13 8.66 23.65
CA LYS A 58 5.45 8.07 24.00
C LYS A 58 5.44 6.55 23.99
N GLU A 59 4.31 5.94 24.36
CA GLU A 59 4.10 4.49 24.41
C GLU A 59 4.00 3.88 23.01
N SER A 60 3.60 4.68 22.03
CA SER A 60 3.34 4.24 20.64
C SER A 60 4.44 4.64 19.65
N LYS A 61 5.65 4.96 20.13
CA LYS A 61 6.77 5.43 19.30
C LYS A 61 7.17 4.47 18.18
N GLU A 62 6.86 3.20 18.30
CA GLU A 62 7.11 2.21 17.25
C GLU A 62 6.46 2.62 15.90
N PHE A 63 5.35 3.35 15.93
CA PHE A 63 4.67 3.84 14.72
C PHE A 63 5.34 5.05 14.06
N LEU A 64 6.43 5.56 14.61
CA LEU A 64 7.32 6.53 13.96
C LEU A 64 8.41 5.85 13.12
N GLU A 65 8.60 4.54 13.31
CA GLU A 65 9.61 3.77 12.60
C GLU A 65 9.12 3.38 11.20
N LYS A 66 9.92 3.71 10.17
CA LYS A 66 9.59 3.44 8.77
C LYS A 66 9.30 1.96 8.52
N ASP A 67 10.10 1.07 9.07
CA ASP A 67 9.98 -0.37 8.87
C ASP A 67 8.70 -0.93 9.51
N ARG A 68 8.32 -0.36 10.67
CA ARG A 68 7.06 -0.73 11.33
C ARG A 68 5.84 -0.37 10.47
N ILE A 69 5.80 0.84 9.93
CA ILE A 69 4.73 1.29 9.03
C ILE A 69 4.73 0.50 7.72
N SER A 70 5.91 0.27 7.12
CA SER A 70 6.03 -0.56 5.92
C SER A 70 5.46 -1.97 6.13
N GLY A 71 5.75 -2.59 7.27
CA GLY A 71 5.22 -3.90 7.63
C GLY A 71 3.69 -3.91 7.74
N ILE A 72 3.11 -2.87 8.35
CA ILE A 72 1.65 -2.71 8.47
C ILE A 72 1.02 -2.51 7.09
N LEU A 73 1.57 -1.63 6.26
CA LEU A 73 1.07 -1.36 4.92
C LEU A 73 1.10 -2.61 4.05
N ASN A 74 2.21 -3.35 4.07
CA ASN A 74 2.34 -4.61 3.34
C ASN A 74 1.34 -5.68 3.81
N LYS A 75 1.08 -5.75 5.11
CA LYS A 75 0.18 -6.76 5.68
C LYS A 75 -1.29 -6.48 5.40
N TYR A 76 -1.72 -5.23 5.52
CA TYR A 76 -3.13 -4.88 5.53
C TYR A 76 -3.60 -4.09 4.30
N CYS A 77 -2.67 -3.44 3.58
CA CYS A 77 -3.01 -2.54 2.50
C CYS A 77 -2.54 -3.01 1.12
N LYS A 78 -1.88 -4.18 1.05
CA LYS A 78 -1.20 -4.70 -0.14
C LYS A 78 -2.06 -4.67 -1.42
N PHE A 79 -3.36 -4.85 -1.31
CA PHE A 79 -4.28 -4.96 -2.44
C PHE A 79 -5.43 -3.94 -2.40
N LEU A 80 -5.24 -2.82 -1.70
CA LEU A 80 -6.22 -1.74 -1.75
C LEU A 80 -6.28 -1.13 -3.16
N PRO A 81 -7.47 -0.73 -3.63
CA PRO A 81 -7.66 -0.24 -5.01
C PRO A 81 -7.19 1.21 -5.23
N VAL A 82 -6.59 1.83 -4.22
CA VAL A 82 -6.04 3.19 -4.28
C VAL A 82 -4.54 3.11 -4.03
N SER A 83 -3.74 3.74 -4.90
CA SER A 83 -2.29 3.76 -4.77
C SER A 83 -1.84 4.41 -3.49
N ILE A 84 -0.96 3.74 -2.76
CA ILE A 84 -0.36 4.19 -1.51
C ILE A 84 1.12 4.45 -1.78
N LEU A 85 1.51 5.72 -1.76
CA LEU A 85 2.91 6.14 -1.85
C LEU A 85 3.50 6.21 -0.44
N PHE A 86 4.58 5.47 -0.20
CA PHE A 86 5.29 5.51 1.07
C PHE A 86 6.80 5.68 0.86
N GLY A 87 7.24 6.92 0.83
CA GLY A 87 8.63 7.28 0.61
C GLY A 87 9.15 6.92 -0.77
N THR A 88 10.44 6.62 -0.82
CA THR A 88 11.16 6.21 -2.03
C THR A 88 11.79 4.83 -1.86
N LYS A 89 12.10 4.20 -2.96
CA LYS A 89 12.91 2.96 -3.03
C LYS A 89 14.02 3.14 -4.06
N THR A 90 15.13 2.44 -3.84
CA THR A 90 16.23 2.39 -4.79
C THR A 90 15.96 1.30 -5.83
N GLU A 91 15.96 1.66 -7.10
CA GLU A 91 15.94 0.73 -8.23
C GLU A 91 17.24 0.81 -9.00
N TYR A 92 17.68 -0.33 -9.53
CA TYR A 92 18.86 -0.39 -10.40
C TYR A 92 18.39 -0.48 -11.85
N ILE A 93 18.62 0.58 -12.61
CA ILE A 93 18.31 0.66 -14.04
C ILE A 93 19.59 0.63 -14.86
N ASP A 94 19.49 0.26 -16.12
CA ASP A 94 20.61 0.39 -17.05
C ASP A 94 20.99 1.86 -17.21
N SER A 95 22.30 2.14 -17.26
CA SER A 95 22.78 3.51 -17.36
C SER A 95 22.15 4.23 -18.55
N PRO A 96 21.49 5.38 -18.37
CA PRO A 96 20.89 6.15 -19.45
C PRO A 96 21.95 6.61 -20.48
N GLU A 97 23.19 6.74 -20.07
CA GLU A 97 24.34 7.12 -20.93
C GLU A 97 24.92 5.92 -21.67
N GLY A 98 24.40 4.70 -21.42
CA GLY A 98 24.88 3.49 -22.09
C GLY A 98 26.31 3.08 -21.71
N GLU A 99 26.79 3.55 -20.53
CA GLU A 99 28.11 3.16 -20.02
C GLU A 99 28.19 1.64 -19.88
N LYS A 100 29.32 1.08 -20.28
CA LYS A 100 29.60 -0.34 -20.15
C LYS A 100 30.65 -0.57 -19.06
N ASP A 101 30.50 -1.73 -18.39
CA ASP A 101 31.53 -2.23 -17.48
C ASP A 101 32.70 -2.86 -18.23
N ASP A 102 33.70 -3.34 -17.49
CA ASP A 102 34.92 -3.95 -18.07
C ASP A 102 34.60 -5.24 -18.84
N ASP A 103 33.45 -5.86 -18.61
CA ASP A 103 32.97 -7.04 -19.31
C ASP A 103 32.08 -6.72 -20.53
N GLY A 104 31.90 -5.43 -20.84
CA GLY A 104 31.11 -4.93 -21.97
C GLY A 104 29.62 -4.93 -21.77
N LYS A 105 29.11 -5.20 -20.55
CA LYS A 105 27.71 -5.12 -20.15
C LYS A 105 27.34 -3.70 -19.76
N VAL A 106 26.10 -3.30 -20.03
CA VAL A 106 25.61 -1.98 -19.61
C VAL A 106 25.64 -1.90 -18.08
N LYS A 107 26.31 -0.86 -17.57
CA LYS A 107 26.35 -0.57 -16.13
C LYS A 107 24.93 -0.32 -15.60
N ARG A 108 24.64 -0.84 -14.43
CA ARG A 108 23.42 -0.52 -13.69
C ARG A 108 23.70 0.59 -12.67
N VAL A 109 22.86 1.62 -12.71
CA VAL A 109 22.94 2.76 -11.79
C VAL A 109 21.76 2.74 -10.84
N ALA A 110 22.02 3.10 -9.60
CA ALA A 110 20.97 3.22 -8.58
C ALA A 110 20.20 4.54 -8.77
N VAL A 111 18.89 4.45 -8.86
CA VAL A 111 17.99 5.61 -8.92
C VAL A 111 16.93 5.52 -7.82
N GLU A 112 16.62 6.67 -7.22
CA GLU A 112 15.53 6.77 -6.27
C GLU A 112 14.21 6.99 -7.01
N VAL A 113 13.25 6.10 -6.79
CA VAL A 113 11.92 6.17 -7.40
C VAL A 113 10.83 6.18 -6.32
N PRO A 114 9.64 6.74 -6.61
CA PRO A 114 8.50 6.67 -5.69
C PRO A 114 8.18 5.21 -5.30
N ASN A 115 8.00 4.96 -4.02
CA ASN A 115 7.67 3.63 -3.50
C ASN A 115 6.16 3.46 -3.34
N TYR A 116 5.50 2.91 -4.34
CA TYR A 116 4.10 2.48 -4.24
C TYR A 116 4.04 1.08 -3.60
N VAL A 117 3.45 1.00 -2.41
CA VAL A 117 3.52 -0.20 -1.55
C VAL A 117 2.44 -1.22 -1.82
N ASN A 118 1.44 -0.89 -2.63
CA ASN A 118 0.31 -1.77 -2.91
C ASN A 118 0.11 -2.02 -4.40
N ASN A 119 -0.47 -3.19 -4.70
CA ASN A 119 -0.91 -3.57 -6.02
C ASN A 119 -2.40 -3.26 -6.16
N THR A 120 -2.76 -2.24 -6.95
CA THR A 120 -4.14 -1.79 -7.15
C THR A 120 -4.93 -2.64 -8.14
N THR A 121 -4.26 -3.53 -8.88
CA THR A 121 -4.86 -4.40 -9.90
C THR A 121 -4.41 -5.85 -9.72
N PRO A 122 -4.68 -6.47 -8.55
CA PRO A 122 -4.29 -7.85 -8.32
C PRO A 122 -4.96 -8.81 -9.32
N ALA A 123 -4.36 -9.97 -9.54
CA ALA A 123 -4.76 -10.91 -10.58
C ALA A 123 -6.26 -11.27 -10.55
N TRP A 124 -6.86 -11.35 -9.36
CA TRP A 124 -8.29 -11.66 -9.23
C TRP A 124 -9.24 -10.59 -9.79
N THR A 125 -8.78 -9.38 -10.06
CA THR A 125 -9.59 -8.31 -10.67
C THR A 125 -9.69 -8.45 -12.19
N LYS A 126 -8.83 -9.25 -12.79
CA LYS A 126 -8.85 -9.56 -14.22
C LYS A 126 -9.81 -10.73 -14.51
N LYS A 127 -10.23 -10.87 -15.75
CA LYS A 127 -11.01 -12.04 -16.15
C LYS A 127 -10.09 -13.27 -16.30
N PRO A 128 -10.54 -14.48 -15.96
CA PRO A 128 -9.71 -15.69 -16.07
C PRO A 128 -9.08 -15.90 -17.46
N LYS A 129 -9.82 -15.56 -18.52
CA LYS A 129 -9.34 -15.68 -19.91
C LYS A 129 -8.21 -14.70 -20.28
N ASP A 130 -8.01 -13.66 -19.49
CA ASP A 130 -7.03 -12.61 -19.73
C ASP A 130 -5.74 -12.84 -18.90
N LEU A 131 -5.63 -13.98 -18.21
CA LEU A 131 -4.48 -14.38 -17.40
C LEU A 131 -3.85 -15.65 -17.96
N SER A 132 -2.52 -15.67 -18.05
CA SER A 132 -1.75 -16.86 -18.36
C SER A 132 -1.40 -17.66 -17.09
N ASP A 133 -0.97 -18.92 -17.28
CA ASP A 133 -0.51 -19.76 -16.17
C ASP A 133 0.70 -19.13 -15.44
N GLU A 134 1.58 -18.46 -16.20
CA GLU A 134 2.74 -17.74 -15.63
C GLU A 134 2.30 -16.56 -14.77
N GLU A 135 1.25 -15.83 -15.15
CA GLU A 135 0.71 -14.73 -14.34
C GLU A 135 0.09 -15.25 -13.05
N TYR A 136 -0.63 -16.39 -13.09
CA TYR A 136 -1.12 -17.04 -11.87
C TYR A 136 0.02 -17.51 -10.96
N ALA A 137 1.07 -18.10 -11.51
CA ALA A 137 2.24 -18.52 -10.75
C ALA A 137 3.01 -17.33 -10.15
N SER A 138 3.16 -16.26 -10.91
CA SER A 138 3.79 -15.02 -10.45
C SER A 138 2.99 -14.39 -9.30
N PHE A 139 1.66 -14.35 -9.42
CA PHE A 139 0.80 -13.83 -8.38
C PHE A 139 0.83 -14.69 -7.11
N TYR A 140 0.92 -16.02 -7.24
CA TYR A 140 1.14 -16.91 -6.09
C TYR A 140 2.43 -16.57 -5.34
N LYS A 141 3.53 -16.34 -6.05
CA LYS A 141 4.80 -15.91 -5.45
C LYS A 141 4.71 -14.52 -4.79
N GLU A 142 3.92 -13.62 -5.37
CA GLU A 142 3.64 -12.32 -4.76
C GLU A 142 2.90 -12.47 -3.42
N LEU A 143 1.93 -13.39 -3.33
CA LEU A 143 1.19 -13.67 -2.10
C LEU A 143 2.05 -14.34 -1.05
N TYR A 144 2.90 -15.27 -1.47
CA TYR A 144 3.69 -16.15 -0.61
C TYR A 144 5.18 -16.11 -0.98
N PRO A 145 5.86 -14.97 -0.75
CA PRO A 145 7.25 -14.76 -1.22
C PRO A 145 8.27 -15.73 -0.60
N SER A 146 7.95 -16.33 0.54
CA SER A 146 8.80 -17.31 1.22
C SER A 146 8.57 -18.76 0.76
N THR A 147 7.63 -18.97 -0.18
CA THR A 147 7.31 -20.32 -0.66
C THR A 147 8.03 -20.58 -1.97
N PHE A 148 8.83 -21.64 -2.02
CA PHE A 148 9.57 -22.07 -3.22
C PHE A 148 8.78 -23.01 -4.11
N ASP A 149 7.77 -23.69 -3.54
CA ASP A 149 6.94 -24.65 -4.25
C ASP A 149 5.84 -23.94 -5.04
N GLU A 150 5.53 -24.47 -6.21
CA GLU A 150 4.36 -24.06 -6.99
C GLU A 150 3.08 -24.66 -6.40
N PRO A 151 1.92 -23.99 -6.54
CA PRO A 151 0.65 -24.55 -6.13
C PRO A 151 0.33 -25.79 -6.98
N LEU A 152 -0.42 -26.74 -6.42
CA LEU A 152 -0.91 -27.91 -7.14
C LEU A 152 -1.86 -27.51 -8.25
N PHE A 153 -2.78 -26.61 -7.95
CA PHE A 153 -3.71 -25.96 -8.88
C PHE A 153 -4.29 -24.70 -8.22
N HIS A 154 -5.03 -23.93 -9.02
CA HIS A 154 -5.77 -22.76 -8.52
C HIS A 154 -7.20 -22.76 -9.05
N ILE A 155 -8.08 -22.04 -8.38
CA ILE A 155 -9.46 -21.76 -8.83
C ILE A 155 -9.65 -20.25 -8.81
N HIS A 156 -9.94 -19.68 -9.98
CA HIS A 156 -10.29 -18.27 -10.10
C HIS A 156 -11.81 -18.13 -9.94
N LEU A 157 -12.22 -17.49 -8.86
CA LEU A 157 -13.62 -17.27 -8.52
C LEU A 157 -14.09 -15.92 -9.06
N ASN A 158 -15.22 -15.95 -9.76
CA ASN A 158 -15.95 -14.75 -10.15
C ASN A 158 -17.43 -15.13 -10.14
N VAL A 159 -18.04 -15.07 -8.96
CA VAL A 159 -19.40 -15.52 -8.68
C VAL A 159 -20.26 -14.32 -8.32
N ASP A 160 -21.32 -14.09 -9.09
CA ASP A 160 -22.21 -12.94 -8.90
C ASP A 160 -23.42 -13.24 -8.00
N TYR A 161 -23.79 -14.51 -7.84
CA TYR A 161 -24.98 -14.92 -7.10
C TYR A 161 -24.74 -16.24 -6.33
N PRO A 162 -25.24 -16.41 -5.10
CA PRO A 162 -26.01 -15.45 -4.30
C PRO A 162 -25.19 -14.36 -3.63
N PHE A 163 -23.88 -14.46 -3.68
CA PHE A 163 -22.95 -13.46 -3.11
C PHE A 163 -21.92 -13.10 -4.17
N ASN A 164 -21.60 -11.82 -4.29
CA ASN A 164 -20.47 -11.39 -5.11
C ASN A 164 -19.17 -11.89 -4.46
N LEU A 165 -18.56 -12.87 -5.07
CA LEU A 165 -17.30 -13.47 -4.62
C LEU A 165 -16.28 -13.44 -5.74
N THR A 166 -15.23 -12.66 -5.56
CA THR A 166 -14.11 -12.54 -6.49
C THR A 166 -12.81 -12.88 -5.76
N GLY A 167 -11.99 -13.73 -6.34
CA GLY A 167 -10.73 -14.13 -5.75
C GLY A 167 -10.07 -15.29 -6.49
N ILE A 168 -8.89 -15.66 -6.02
CA ILE A 168 -8.17 -16.84 -6.50
C ILE A 168 -7.84 -17.72 -5.29
N LEU A 169 -8.28 -18.97 -5.34
CA LEU A 169 -7.91 -19.99 -4.36
C LEU A 169 -6.71 -20.76 -4.91
N TYR A 170 -5.63 -20.80 -4.15
CA TYR A 170 -4.46 -21.61 -4.44
C TYR A 170 -4.42 -22.82 -3.51
N PHE A 171 -4.14 -23.98 -4.06
CA PHE A 171 -4.00 -25.23 -3.31
C PHE A 171 -2.54 -25.62 -3.29
N PRO A 172 -1.86 -25.47 -2.13
CA PRO A 172 -0.44 -25.84 -2.02
C PRO A 172 -0.26 -27.35 -2.11
N LYS A 173 0.92 -27.78 -2.58
CA LYS A 173 1.33 -29.18 -2.46
C LYS A 173 1.52 -29.52 -0.98
N ILE A 174 0.85 -30.58 -0.52
CA ILE A 174 1.06 -31.08 0.83
C ILE A 174 2.45 -31.73 0.86
N LYS A 175 3.34 -31.26 1.75
CA LYS A 175 4.57 -31.98 2.02
C LYS A 175 4.18 -33.18 2.88
N GLU A 176 4.34 -34.39 2.34
CA GLU A 176 4.34 -35.58 3.20
C GLU A 176 5.55 -35.47 4.12
N ASN A 177 5.28 -35.25 5.40
CA ASN A 177 6.29 -35.42 6.43
C ASN A 177 6.58 -36.93 6.52
N VAL A 178 7.63 -37.36 5.85
CA VAL A 178 8.22 -38.70 6.05
C VAL A 178 9.13 -38.67 7.27
#